data_de201dcc3e2d5bb9dd056670173eecd6
#
_entry.id   de201dcc3e2d5bb9dd056670173eecd6
#
_cell.length_a   1.000
_cell.length_b   1.000
_cell.length_c   1.000
_cell.angle_alpha   90.00
_cell.angle_beta   90.00
_cell.angle_gamma   90.00
#
_symmetry.space_group_name_H-M   'P 1'
#
loop_
_entity.id
_entity.type
_entity.pdbx_description
1 polymer ?
#
loop_
_entity_poly.entity_id
_entity_poly.type
_entity_poly.pdbx_seq_one_letter_code
_entity_poly.pdbx_strand_id
1 'polypeptide(L)'
;MDFFIVIFHEVTEAVITVPAYFNDSQRQATKEAGEIAGLTVKRIINEPTAAALAYGLDKANKDMKIVVFDCGGGTHDVSVLELGDGVFEVKATDGDTKNDPRAEGIDLDIGPPPQS
;
A
#
# COMPACT_ATOMS: atom_id res chain seq x y z
N MET A 1 17.23 -8.79 -12.75
CA MET A 1 16.53 -8.86 -14.04
C MET A 1 15.97 -7.49 -14.36
N ASP A 2 16.46 -6.90 -15.41
CA ASP A 2 16.04 -5.55 -15.76
C ASP A 2 14.86 -5.63 -16.70
N PHE A 3 13.77 -5.00 -16.30
CA PHE A 3 12.61 -4.85 -17.16
C PHE A 3 12.65 -3.51 -17.83
N PHE A 4 12.64 -3.53 -19.16
CA PHE A 4 12.44 -2.33 -19.93
C PHE A 4 11.01 -2.34 -20.45
N ILE A 5 10.20 -1.44 -19.91
CA ILE A 5 8.87 -1.19 -20.46
C ILE A 5 8.98 0.04 -21.34
N VAL A 6 8.80 -0.15 -22.64
CA VAL A 6 8.72 0.97 -23.57
C VAL A 6 7.25 1.34 -23.69
N ILE A 7 6.89 2.47 -23.11
CA ILE A 7 5.53 2.99 -23.18
C ILE A 7 5.50 4.03 -24.28
N PHE A 8 4.74 3.75 -25.34
CA PHE A 8 4.57 4.68 -26.47
C PHE A 8 3.47 5.71 -26.25
N HIS A 9 2.79 5.63 -25.09
CA HIS A 9 1.75 6.58 -24.72
C HIS A 9 2.28 7.50 -23.64
N GLU A 10 1.93 8.77 -23.74
CA GLU A 10 2.23 9.72 -22.68
C GLU A 10 1.37 9.42 -21.46
N VAL A 11 2.01 9.16 -20.34
CA VAL A 11 1.33 8.96 -19.06
C VAL A 11 1.27 10.30 -18.35
N THR A 12 0.06 10.79 -18.11
CA THR A 12 -0.18 12.10 -17.52
C THR A 12 -0.84 12.04 -16.16
N GLU A 13 -1.49 10.93 -15.83
CA GLU A 13 -2.24 10.77 -14.58
C GLU A 13 -1.75 9.57 -13.79
N ALA A 14 -1.85 9.65 -12.47
CA ALA A 14 -1.46 8.56 -11.59
C ALA A 14 -2.35 8.48 -10.36
N VAL A 15 -2.55 7.26 -9.89
CA VAL A 15 -3.00 6.96 -8.54
C VAL A 15 -1.79 6.39 -7.82
N ILE A 16 -1.41 6.98 -6.71
CA ILE A 16 -0.21 6.60 -5.97
C ILE A 16 -0.62 5.95 -4.66
N THR A 17 0.02 4.83 -4.34
CA THR A 17 -0.23 4.13 -3.10
C THR A 17 0.83 4.47 -2.07
N VAL A 18 0.42 4.49 -0.81
CA VAL A 18 1.30 4.73 0.33
C VAL A 18 1.01 3.72 1.43
N PRO A 19 1.99 3.42 2.29
CA PRO A 19 1.72 2.61 3.47
C PRO A 19 0.59 3.20 4.31
N ALA A 20 -0.22 2.34 4.90
CA ALA A 20 -1.38 2.78 5.70
C ALA A 20 -0.98 3.63 6.90
N TYR A 21 0.25 3.48 7.40
CA TYR A 21 0.76 4.25 8.55
C TYR A 21 1.25 5.65 8.19
N PHE A 22 1.31 6.02 6.90
CA PHE A 22 1.74 7.37 6.52
C PHE A 22 0.81 8.42 7.10
N ASN A 23 1.40 9.47 7.65
CA ASN A 23 0.67 10.63 8.12
C ASN A 23 0.38 11.61 6.95
N ASP A 24 -0.33 12.67 7.24
CA ASP A 24 -0.72 13.66 6.23
C ASP A 24 0.46 14.33 5.55
N SER A 25 1.52 14.63 6.31
CA SER A 25 2.75 15.22 5.76
C SER A 25 3.43 14.30 4.76
N GLN A 26 3.50 13.02 5.06
CA GLN A 26 4.11 12.02 4.18
C GLN A 26 3.26 11.81 2.93
N ARG A 27 1.94 11.81 3.06
CA ARG A 27 1.02 11.72 1.93
C ARG A 27 1.13 12.92 1.02
N GLN A 28 1.22 14.11 1.60
CA GLN A 28 1.40 15.34 0.84
C GLN A 28 2.74 15.36 0.10
N ALA A 29 3.82 14.95 0.76
CA ALA A 29 5.13 14.84 0.14
C ALA A 29 5.14 13.86 -1.04
N THR A 30 4.44 12.74 -0.90
CA THR A 30 4.31 11.75 -1.98
C THR A 30 3.55 12.34 -3.16
N LYS A 31 2.46 13.05 -2.90
CA LYS A 31 1.68 13.72 -3.93
C LYS A 31 2.53 14.76 -4.67
N GLU A 32 3.26 15.58 -3.94
CA GLU A 32 4.15 16.59 -4.52
C GLU A 32 5.24 15.96 -5.39
N ALA A 33 5.80 14.83 -4.95
CA ALA A 33 6.78 14.11 -5.73
C ALA A 33 6.21 13.65 -7.08
N GLY A 34 4.98 13.16 -7.09
CA GLY A 34 4.28 12.79 -8.33
C GLY A 34 4.06 14.00 -9.23
N GLU A 35 3.68 15.14 -8.67
CA GLU A 35 3.48 16.38 -9.42
C GLU A 35 4.81 16.91 -10.00
N ILE A 36 5.89 16.84 -9.23
CA ILE A 36 7.23 17.21 -9.71
C ILE A 36 7.67 16.33 -10.87
N ALA A 37 7.29 15.06 -10.86
CA ALA A 37 7.54 14.14 -11.96
C ALA A 37 6.68 14.42 -13.22
N GLY A 38 5.80 15.40 -13.16
CA GLY A 38 4.95 15.80 -14.28
C GLY A 38 3.62 15.08 -14.35
N LEU A 39 3.20 14.41 -13.28
CA LEU A 39 1.96 13.67 -13.24
C LEU A 39 0.85 14.47 -12.55
N THR A 40 -0.38 14.27 -13.02
CA THR A 40 -1.56 14.68 -12.25
C THR A 40 -1.91 13.56 -11.30
N VAL A 41 -1.73 13.79 -10.01
CA VAL A 41 -2.04 12.79 -8.99
C VAL A 41 -3.52 12.83 -8.69
N LYS A 42 -4.23 11.80 -9.12
CA LYS A 42 -5.69 11.70 -8.96
C LYS A 42 -6.07 11.36 -7.53
N ARG A 43 -5.37 10.44 -6.91
CA ARG A 43 -5.62 9.98 -5.56
C ARG A 43 -4.35 9.43 -4.92
N ILE A 44 -4.29 9.55 -3.61
CA ILE A 44 -3.36 8.82 -2.77
C ILE A 44 -4.19 7.80 -1.99
N ILE A 45 -3.88 6.53 -2.12
CA ILE A 45 -4.61 5.47 -1.42
C ILE A 45 -3.65 4.59 -0.62
N ASN A 46 -4.19 3.93 0.39
CA ASN A 46 -3.40 3.02 1.21
C ASN A 46 -3.05 1.74 0.44
N GLU A 47 -1.83 1.25 0.59
CA GLU A 47 -1.37 0.02 -0.07
C GLU A 47 -2.28 -1.19 0.22
N PRO A 48 -2.68 -1.47 1.49
CA PRO A 48 -3.58 -2.58 1.75
C PRO A 48 -4.96 -2.41 1.12
N THR A 49 -5.45 -1.19 1.03
CA THR A 49 -6.70 -0.89 0.32
C THR A 49 -6.57 -1.19 -1.17
N ALA A 50 -5.46 -0.79 -1.77
CA ALA A 50 -5.18 -1.08 -3.18
C ALA A 50 -5.12 -2.58 -3.45
N ALA A 51 -4.50 -3.34 -2.55
CA ALA A 51 -4.45 -4.79 -2.66
C ALA A 51 -5.85 -5.42 -2.60
N ALA A 52 -6.68 -4.96 -1.68
CA ALA A 52 -8.06 -5.44 -1.56
C ALA A 52 -8.88 -5.10 -2.81
N LEU A 53 -8.72 -3.92 -3.36
CA LEU A 53 -9.38 -3.50 -4.60
C LEU A 53 -8.93 -4.35 -5.78
N ALA A 54 -7.64 -4.68 -5.85
CA ALA A 54 -7.09 -5.50 -6.94
C ALA A 54 -7.70 -6.91 -6.95
N TYR A 55 -8.06 -7.43 -5.79
CA TYR A 55 -8.75 -8.71 -5.69
C TYR A 55 -10.27 -8.60 -5.88
N GLY A 56 -10.80 -7.40 -6.08
CA GLY A 56 -12.22 -7.20 -6.31
C GLY A 56 -13.09 -7.37 -5.07
N LEU A 57 -12.51 -7.23 -3.88
CA LEU A 57 -13.24 -7.43 -2.63
C LEU A 57 -14.31 -6.36 -2.38
N ASP A 58 -14.16 -5.18 -2.98
CA ASP A 58 -15.15 -4.11 -2.94
C ASP A 58 -16.47 -4.50 -3.63
N LYS A 59 -16.42 -5.48 -4.52
CA LYS A 59 -17.60 -5.98 -5.25
C LYS A 59 -18.36 -7.07 -4.51
N ALA A 60 -17.85 -7.52 -3.38
CA ALA A 60 -18.57 -8.44 -2.52
C ALA A 60 -19.72 -7.70 -1.86
N ASN A 61 -20.95 -8.20 -2.03
CA ASN A 61 -22.16 -7.57 -1.49
C ASN A 61 -22.37 -7.86 -0.02
N LYS A 62 -21.31 -7.81 0.77
CA LYS A 62 -21.39 -8.05 2.21
C LYS A 62 -20.26 -7.36 2.95
N ASP A 63 -20.53 -6.98 4.17
CA ASP A 63 -19.53 -6.45 5.07
C ASP A 63 -18.55 -7.56 5.44
N MET A 64 -17.27 -7.23 5.51
CA MET A 64 -16.25 -8.21 5.85
C MET A 64 -15.07 -7.55 6.54
N LYS A 65 -14.35 -8.35 7.31
CA LYS A 65 -13.05 -7.97 7.86
C LYS A 65 -11.98 -8.70 7.10
N ILE A 66 -10.94 -7.98 6.73
CA ILE A 66 -9.88 -8.47 5.86
C ILE A 66 -8.54 -8.22 6.55
N VAL A 67 -7.69 -9.22 6.54
CA VAL A 67 -6.30 -9.05 6.95
C VAL A 67 -5.45 -9.05 5.68
N VAL A 68 -4.71 -7.98 5.48
CA VAL A 68 -3.76 -7.88 4.38
C VAL A 68 -2.37 -8.05 4.97
N PHE A 69 -1.69 -9.08 4.51
CA PHE A 69 -0.31 -9.36 4.88
C PHE A 69 0.56 -9.07 3.66
N ASP A 70 1.30 -7.98 3.73
CA ASP A 70 2.19 -7.52 2.66
C ASP A 70 3.65 -7.76 3.07
N CYS A 71 4.29 -8.69 2.39
CA CYS A 71 5.65 -9.10 2.69
C CYS A 71 6.49 -9.04 1.42
N GLY A 72 7.49 -8.19 1.42
CA GLY A 72 8.39 -8.10 0.28
C GLY A 72 9.31 -6.88 0.40
N GLY A 73 10.38 -6.85 -0.41
CA GLY A 73 11.31 -5.72 -0.43
C GLY A 73 12.01 -5.42 0.88
N GLY A 74 12.08 -6.37 1.81
CA GLY A 74 12.68 -6.17 3.13
C GLY A 74 11.74 -5.56 4.17
N THR A 75 10.47 -5.42 3.86
CA THR A 75 9.44 -4.89 4.77
C THR A 75 8.29 -5.88 4.93
N HIS A 76 7.65 -5.84 6.10
CA HIS A 76 6.48 -6.66 6.42
C HIS A 76 5.41 -5.74 6.99
N ASP A 77 4.28 -5.67 6.35
CA ASP A 77 3.15 -4.85 6.79
C ASP A 77 1.92 -5.72 6.95
N VAL A 78 1.28 -5.63 8.10
CA VAL A 78 0.01 -6.30 8.36
C VAL A 78 -1.03 -5.23 8.61
N SER A 79 -2.14 -5.32 7.92
CA SER A 79 -3.23 -4.36 8.06
C SER A 79 -4.55 -5.08 8.20
N VAL A 80 -5.40 -4.57 9.09
CA VAL A 80 -6.77 -5.03 9.24
C VAL A 80 -7.68 -4.00 8.62
N LEU A 81 -8.44 -4.43 7.64
CA LEU A 81 -9.42 -3.61 6.95
C LEU A 81 -10.82 -4.06 7.31
N GLU A 82 -11.73 -3.13 7.35
CA GLU A 82 -13.15 -3.42 7.43
C GLU A 82 -13.83 -2.86 6.18
N LEU A 83 -14.55 -3.73 5.48
CA LEU A 83 -15.38 -3.32 4.36
C LEU A 83 -16.81 -3.15 4.86
N GLY A 84 -17.35 -1.94 4.72
CA GLY A 84 -18.73 -1.63 5.01
C GLY A 84 -19.27 -0.63 4.00
N ASP A 85 -20.46 -0.88 3.48
CA ASP A 85 -21.12 -0.01 2.51
C ASP A 85 -20.26 0.32 1.28
N GLY A 86 -19.45 -0.66 0.83
CA GLY A 86 -18.56 -0.48 -0.31
C GLY A 86 -17.29 0.34 -0.04
N VAL A 87 -17.05 0.68 1.21
CA VAL A 87 -15.89 1.49 1.62
C VAL A 87 -14.94 0.68 2.49
N PHE A 88 -13.66 0.72 2.18
CA PHE A 88 -12.62 0.12 3.01
C PHE A 88 -12.13 1.12 4.05
N GLU A 89 -12.09 0.68 5.29
CA GLU A 89 -11.54 1.44 6.40
C GLU A 89 -10.39 0.64 7.01
N VAL A 90 -9.23 1.28 7.18
CA VAL A 90 -8.10 0.65 7.87
C VAL A 90 -8.32 0.78 9.37
N LYS A 91 -8.50 -0.37 10.05
CA LYS A 91 -8.75 -0.41 11.49
C LYS A 91 -7.47 -0.47 12.31
N ALA A 92 -6.48 -1.18 11.80
CA ALA A 92 -5.20 -1.33 12.46
C ALA A 92 -4.13 -1.64 11.42
N THR A 93 -2.92 -1.20 11.69
CA THR A 93 -1.77 -1.51 10.86
C THR A 93 -0.55 -1.67 11.76
N ASP A 94 0.29 -2.61 11.39
CA ASP A 94 1.59 -2.82 12.04
C ASP A 94 2.58 -3.28 10.98
N GLY A 95 3.85 -3.00 11.19
CA GLY A 95 4.83 -3.35 10.18
C GLY A 95 6.24 -3.20 10.68
N ASP A 96 7.12 -3.98 10.09
CA ASP A 96 8.54 -3.90 10.31
C ASP A 96 9.21 -3.39 9.04
N THR A 97 9.82 -2.22 9.16
CA THR A 97 10.77 -1.72 8.18
C THR A 97 12.13 -1.68 8.84
N LYS A 98 13.15 -2.21 8.18
CA LYS A 98 14.52 -2.27 8.73
C LYS A 98 15.05 -0.93 9.28
N ASN A 99 14.43 0.16 8.92
CA ASN A 99 14.85 1.51 9.28
C ASN A 99 13.78 2.31 10.04
N ASP A 100 12.71 1.66 10.47
CA ASP A 100 11.68 2.33 11.26
C ASP A 100 11.96 2.07 12.75
N PRO A 101 12.33 3.10 13.53
CA PRO A 101 12.58 2.92 14.95
C PRO A 101 11.34 2.46 15.73
N ARG A 102 10.15 2.53 15.14
CA ARG A 102 8.92 2.00 15.74
C ARG A 102 8.80 0.49 15.57
N ALA A 103 9.57 -0.08 14.68
CA ALA A 103 9.57 -1.52 14.41
C ALA A 103 10.46 -2.31 15.38
N GLU A 104 11.22 -1.64 16.24
CA GLU A 104 12.04 -2.30 17.24
C GLU A 104 11.17 -3.03 18.26
N GLY A 105 11.27 -4.36 18.28
CA GLY A 105 10.53 -5.22 19.21
C GLY A 105 9.43 -6.05 18.58
N ILE A 106 9.16 -5.90 17.31
CA ILE A 106 8.24 -6.78 16.59
C ILE A 106 9.07 -7.84 15.89
N ASP A 107 9.32 -8.93 16.59
CA ASP A 107 9.96 -10.10 16.01
C ASP A 107 8.89 -10.99 15.39
N LEU A 108 8.54 -10.67 14.16
CA LEU A 108 7.71 -11.57 13.36
C LEU A 108 8.65 -12.61 12.75
N ASP A 109 8.92 -13.66 13.49
CA ASP A 109 9.67 -14.80 12.98
C ASP A 109 8.80 -15.59 12.01
N ILE A 110 8.61 -15.04 10.82
CA ILE A 110 7.87 -15.68 9.73
C ILE A 110 8.80 -16.42 8.77
N GLY A 111 10.03 -16.66 9.20
CA GLY A 111 11.03 -17.33 8.38
C GLY A 111 11.58 -16.44 7.26
N PRO A 112 12.52 -16.96 6.47
CA PRO A 112 13.09 -16.19 5.37
C PRO A 112 12.01 -15.86 4.33
N PRO A 113 12.05 -14.66 3.72
CA PRO A 113 11.09 -14.30 2.68
C PRO A 113 11.15 -15.30 1.53
N PRO A 114 10.00 -15.59 0.91
CA PRO A 114 10.01 -16.46 -0.26
C PRO A 114 10.94 -15.86 -1.31
N GLN A 115 11.82 -16.68 -1.81
CA GLN A 115 12.71 -16.26 -2.89
C GLN A 115 11.92 -16.21 -4.18
N SER A 116 11.74 -15.03 -4.68
CA SER A 116 11.14 -14.81 -5.98
C SER A 116 12.22 -14.71 -7.05
#